data_8d7e3af838604a91aabc653d1163ac33
#
_entry.id   8d7e3af838604a91aabc653d1163ac33
#
_cell.length_a   1.000
_cell.length_b   1.000
_cell.length_c   1.000
_cell.angle_alpha   90.00
_cell.angle_beta   90.00
_cell.angle_gamma   90.00
#
_symmetry.space_group_name_H-M   'P 1'
#
loop_
_entity.id
_entity.type
_entity.pdbx_description
1 polymer ?
#
loop_
_entity_poly.entity_id
_entity_poly.type
_entity_poly.pdbx_seq_one_letter_code
_entity_poly.pdbx_strand_id
1 'polypeptide(L)'
;MLNLDFTTDIVKVKFDISGPECERIPGRTYKEYKFRLPKPMVGTVAVGDAVVVRCRDGSFSCATITEVNTRFPNFDNQPLAYVVDVINLTALREQEEAERTMAELRTRLEAKKQEFEQNAIYEMLAEKDPEAAKMLEMLKQLGGKM
;
A
#
# COMPACT_ATOMS: atom_id res chain seq x y z
N MET A 1 -41.90 -21.88 -10.50
CA MET A 1 -41.00 -21.25 -11.44
C MET A 1 -39.62 -21.08 -10.80
N LEU A 2 -38.68 -21.71 -11.39
CA LEU A 2 -37.31 -21.65 -10.86
C LEU A 2 -36.73 -20.28 -11.12
N ASN A 3 -36.81 -19.45 -10.14
CA ASN A 3 -36.00 -18.25 -10.14
C ASN A 3 -34.57 -18.67 -9.93
N LEU A 4 -33.89 -18.83 -11.03
CA LEU A 4 -32.45 -18.88 -11.02
C LEU A 4 -31.93 -17.47 -10.73
N ASP A 5 -32.30 -16.95 -9.56
CA ASP A 5 -31.83 -15.66 -9.15
C ASP A 5 -30.38 -15.81 -8.73
N PHE A 6 -29.51 -15.30 -9.59
CA PHE A 6 -28.14 -15.14 -9.20
C PHE A 6 -28.05 -14.03 -8.16
N THR A 7 -27.57 -14.40 -7.00
CA THR A 7 -27.45 -13.42 -5.93
C THR A 7 -26.34 -12.43 -6.25
N THR A 8 -26.59 -11.16 -5.98
CA THR A 8 -25.58 -10.11 -6.11
C THR A 8 -24.72 -9.97 -4.86
N ASP A 9 -24.94 -10.84 -3.88
CA ASP A 9 -24.30 -10.81 -2.57
C ASP A 9 -23.12 -11.76 -2.44
N ILE A 10 -22.67 -12.36 -3.53
CA ILE A 10 -21.53 -13.28 -3.53
C ILE A 10 -20.30 -12.57 -4.04
N VAL A 11 -19.20 -12.70 -3.32
CA VAL A 11 -17.89 -12.17 -3.71
C VAL A 11 -16.87 -13.29 -3.69
N LYS A 12 -15.85 -13.17 -4.53
CA LYS A 12 -14.67 -14.01 -4.46
C LYS A 12 -13.58 -13.26 -3.72
N VAL A 13 -12.87 -13.96 -2.87
CA VAL A 13 -11.76 -13.40 -2.11
C VAL A 13 -10.54 -14.30 -2.21
N LYS A 14 -9.37 -13.72 -2.10
CA LYS A 14 -8.14 -14.45 -1.86
C LYS A 14 -7.63 -14.08 -0.48
N PHE A 15 -7.13 -15.05 0.25
CA PHE A 15 -6.59 -14.79 1.57
C PHE A 15 -5.23 -14.11 1.46
N ASP A 16 -5.05 -13.07 2.27
CA ASP A 16 -3.78 -12.38 2.35
C ASP A 16 -2.81 -13.22 3.15
N ILE A 17 -2.10 -14.07 2.45
CA ILE A 17 -0.98 -14.79 3.04
C ILE A 17 0.23 -13.89 2.85
N SER A 18 0.37 -12.91 3.74
CA SER A 18 1.54 -12.06 3.76
C SER A 18 2.60 -12.72 4.63
N GLY A 19 3.66 -13.17 4.01
CA GLY A 19 4.76 -13.75 4.76
C GLY A 19 5.75 -14.48 3.87
N PRO A 20 6.92 -14.79 4.40
CA PRO A 20 7.96 -15.48 3.62
C PRO A 20 7.53 -16.84 3.06
N GLU A 21 6.49 -17.44 3.62
CA GLU A 21 5.96 -18.70 3.10
C GLU A 21 5.27 -18.53 1.74
N CYS A 22 4.73 -17.36 1.47
CA CYS A 22 4.09 -17.04 0.20
C CYS A 22 5.10 -16.92 -0.94
N GLU A 23 6.29 -16.47 -0.63
CA GLU A 23 7.37 -16.30 -1.61
C GLU A 23 8.13 -17.59 -1.88
N ARG A 24 8.01 -18.58 -1.00
CA ARG A 24 8.78 -19.81 -1.08
C ARG A 24 8.29 -20.79 -2.13
N ILE A 25 7.09 -20.60 -2.65
CA ILE A 25 6.53 -21.53 -3.63
C ILE A 25 6.25 -20.76 -4.92
N PRO A 26 7.22 -20.66 -5.82
CA PRO A 26 7.01 -20.01 -7.10
C PRO A 26 5.98 -20.78 -7.90
N GLY A 27 5.02 -20.05 -8.47
CA GLY A 27 3.96 -20.62 -9.28
C GLY A 27 2.70 -21.02 -8.52
N ARG A 28 2.65 -20.75 -7.21
CA ARG A 28 1.43 -21.00 -6.45
C ARG A 28 0.40 -19.95 -6.80
N THR A 29 -0.66 -20.37 -7.46
CA THR A 29 -1.83 -19.53 -7.67
C THR A 29 -2.66 -19.51 -6.39
N TYR A 30 -3.00 -18.33 -5.95
CA TYR A 30 -3.89 -18.17 -4.79
C TYR A 30 -5.25 -18.70 -5.14
N LYS A 31 -5.78 -19.55 -4.26
CA LYS A 31 -7.12 -20.08 -4.43
C LYS A 31 -8.12 -19.01 -4.05
N GLU A 32 -9.09 -18.79 -4.91
CA GLU A 32 -10.19 -17.89 -4.64
C GLU A 32 -11.32 -18.65 -3.94
N TYR A 33 -11.89 -18.01 -2.93
CA TYR A 33 -13.00 -18.56 -2.15
C TYR A 33 -14.21 -17.66 -2.29
N LYS A 34 -15.39 -18.25 -2.24
CA LYS A 34 -16.65 -17.52 -2.31
C LYS A 34 -17.18 -17.25 -0.91
N PHE A 35 -17.58 -16.03 -0.67
CA PHE A 35 -18.20 -15.57 0.57
C PHE A 35 -19.45 -14.77 0.26
N ARG A 36 -20.35 -14.74 1.21
CA ARG A 36 -21.58 -13.99 1.08
C ARG A 36 -21.47 -12.66 1.83
N LEU A 37 -22.01 -11.61 1.23
CA LEU A 37 -22.08 -10.30 1.87
C LEU A 37 -23.36 -10.20 2.69
N PRO A 38 -23.31 -9.66 3.93
CA PRO A 38 -24.54 -9.24 4.61
C PRO A 38 -25.26 -8.18 3.79
N LYS A 39 -26.60 -8.14 3.90
CA LYS A 39 -27.42 -7.22 3.10
C LYS A 39 -26.95 -5.76 3.13
N PRO A 40 -26.59 -5.17 4.29
CA PRO A 40 -26.15 -3.79 4.31
C PRO A 40 -24.85 -3.53 3.53
N MET A 41 -24.07 -4.57 3.27
CA MET A 41 -22.78 -4.44 2.56
C MET A 41 -22.91 -4.62 1.06
N VAL A 42 -24.05 -5.13 0.57
CA VAL A 42 -24.26 -5.34 -0.86
C VAL A 42 -24.22 -4.00 -1.58
N GLY A 43 -23.38 -3.92 -2.61
CA GLY A 43 -23.20 -2.70 -3.40
C GLY A 43 -22.21 -1.70 -2.80
N THR A 44 -21.65 -1.97 -1.60
CA THR A 44 -20.71 -1.06 -0.94
C THR A 44 -19.26 -1.51 -1.08
N VAL A 45 -19.03 -2.70 -1.59
CA VAL A 45 -17.69 -3.28 -1.72
C VAL A 45 -17.23 -3.28 -3.17
N ALA A 46 -15.93 -3.24 -3.37
CA ALA A 46 -15.32 -3.24 -4.70
C ALA A 46 -14.13 -4.18 -4.73
N VAL A 47 -13.72 -4.57 -5.94
CA VAL A 47 -12.52 -5.37 -6.13
C VAL A 47 -11.31 -4.63 -5.57
N GLY A 48 -10.49 -5.32 -4.82
CA GLY A 48 -9.34 -4.75 -4.15
C GLY A 48 -9.58 -4.37 -2.70
N ASP A 49 -10.83 -4.39 -2.24
CA ASP A 49 -11.14 -4.08 -0.84
C ASP A 49 -10.62 -5.19 0.08
N ALA A 50 -10.03 -4.77 1.19
CA ALA A 50 -9.64 -5.66 2.27
C ALA A 50 -10.84 -5.91 3.17
N VAL A 51 -11.11 -7.16 3.48
CA VAL A 51 -12.27 -7.55 4.28
C VAL A 51 -11.87 -8.54 5.36
N VAL A 52 -12.66 -8.57 6.42
CA VAL A 52 -12.59 -9.61 7.43
C VAL A 52 -13.68 -10.63 7.10
N VAL A 53 -13.32 -11.89 7.06
CA VAL A 53 -14.26 -12.99 6.80
C VAL A 53 -14.28 -13.93 7.97
N ARG A 54 -15.44 -14.56 8.19
CA ARG A 54 -15.58 -15.61 9.19
C ARG A 54 -15.45 -16.96 8.51
N CYS A 55 -14.45 -17.72 8.91
CA CYS A 55 -14.21 -19.06 8.38
C CYS A 55 -15.15 -20.09 8.99
N ARG A 56 -15.24 -21.28 8.38
CA ARG A 56 -16.14 -22.33 8.83
C ARG A 56 -15.86 -22.82 10.25
N ASP A 57 -14.62 -22.73 10.69
CA ASP A 57 -14.22 -23.09 12.05
C ASP A 57 -14.55 -22.02 13.08
N GLY A 58 -15.15 -20.92 12.65
CA GLY A 58 -15.50 -19.78 13.51
C GLY A 58 -14.38 -18.75 13.67
N SER A 59 -13.21 -18.99 13.10
CA SER A 59 -12.13 -18.03 13.15
C SER A 59 -12.34 -16.89 12.15
N PHE A 60 -11.67 -15.77 12.38
CA PHE A 60 -11.69 -14.62 11.49
C PHE A 60 -10.38 -14.53 10.74
N SER A 61 -10.45 -14.16 9.48
CA SER A 61 -9.27 -13.98 8.63
C SER A 61 -9.45 -12.76 7.76
N CYS A 62 -8.33 -12.18 7.35
CA CYS A 62 -8.33 -11.07 6.41
C CYS A 62 -8.17 -11.60 5.00
N ALA A 63 -8.89 -10.99 4.07
CA ALA A 63 -8.88 -11.38 2.67
C ALA A 63 -9.05 -10.16 1.79
N THR A 64 -8.72 -10.30 0.52
CA THR A 64 -8.92 -9.25 -0.47
C THR A 64 -9.95 -9.70 -1.49
N ILE A 65 -10.91 -8.83 -1.80
CA ILE A 65 -11.94 -9.12 -2.79
C ILE A 65 -11.32 -9.12 -4.18
N THR A 66 -11.53 -10.22 -4.91
CA THR A 66 -11.04 -10.38 -6.29
C THR A 66 -12.17 -10.27 -7.32
N GLU A 67 -13.40 -10.54 -6.92
CA GLU A 67 -14.56 -10.42 -7.79
C GLU A 67 -15.79 -10.09 -6.97
N VAL A 68 -16.63 -9.18 -7.49
CA VAL A 68 -17.92 -8.84 -6.89
C VAL A 68 -19.03 -9.31 -7.80
N ASN A 69 -20.23 -9.44 -7.24
CA ASN A 69 -21.42 -9.89 -8.00
C ASN A 69 -21.17 -11.24 -8.68
N THR A 70 -20.50 -12.14 -7.99
CA THR A 70 -20.21 -13.46 -8.51
C THR A 70 -21.50 -14.24 -8.67
N ARG A 71 -21.69 -14.85 -9.84
CA ARG A 71 -22.83 -15.70 -10.09
C ARG A 71 -22.72 -16.99 -9.31
N PHE A 72 -23.68 -17.20 -8.43
CA PHE A 72 -23.75 -18.40 -7.63
C PHE A 72 -25.21 -18.88 -7.59
N PRO A 73 -25.50 -20.10 -8.05
CA PRO A 73 -26.86 -20.57 -8.09
C PRO A 73 -27.42 -20.77 -6.67
N ASN A 74 -28.61 -20.20 -6.43
CA ASN A 74 -29.27 -20.29 -5.12
C ASN A 74 -29.73 -21.68 -4.73
N PHE A 75 -29.75 -22.61 -5.67
CA PHE A 75 -30.18 -23.97 -5.39
C PHE A 75 -29.07 -24.84 -4.77
N ASP A 76 -27.87 -24.33 -4.69
CA ASP A 76 -26.79 -25.06 -4.05
C ASP A 76 -26.92 -24.89 -2.54
N ASN A 77 -27.29 -25.96 -1.86
CA ASN A 77 -27.58 -25.95 -0.44
C ASN A 77 -26.34 -25.81 0.47
N GLN A 78 -25.22 -25.47 -0.09
CA GLN A 78 -24.03 -25.26 0.75
C GLN A 78 -24.05 -23.85 1.34
N PRO A 79 -24.14 -23.72 2.66
CA PRO A 79 -24.09 -22.40 3.27
C PRO A 79 -22.70 -21.81 3.08
N LEU A 80 -22.64 -20.66 2.43
CA LEU A 80 -21.41 -19.91 2.32
C LEU A 80 -21.19 -19.12 3.60
N ALA A 81 -19.92 -19.00 3.97
CA ALA A 81 -19.54 -18.13 5.07
C ALA A 81 -19.69 -16.66 4.67
N TYR A 82 -19.83 -15.79 5.66
CA TYR A 82 -20.07 -14.38 5.44
C TYR A 82 -18.81 -13.56 5.57
N VAL A 83 -18.74 -12.51 4.76
CA VAL A 83 -17.85 -11.38 5.02
C VAL A 83 -18.39 -10.66 6.26
N VAL A 84 -17.52 -10.33 7.19
CA VAL A 84 -17.93 -9.67 8.44
C VAL A 84 -17.97 -8.17 8.27
N ASP A 85 -16.90 -7.60 7.73
CA ASP A 85 -16.79 -6.15 7.55
C ASP A 85 -15.68 -5.83 6.57
N VAL A 86 -15.72 -4.62 6.05
CA VAL A 86 -14.65 -4.07 5.21
C VAL A 86 -13.64 -3.38 6.12
N ILE A 87 -12.37 -3.65 5.89
CA ILE A 87 -11.30 -3.00 6.63
C ILE A 87 -11.10 -1.61 6.05
N ASN A 88 -11.31 -0.59 6.87
CA ASN A 88 -11.09 0.79 6.47
C ASN A 88 -9.62 1.14 6.68
N LEU A 89 -8.85 1.15 5.59
CA LEU A 89 -7.43 1.46 5.62
C LEU A 89 -7.12 2.93 5.34
N THR A 90 -8.15 3.77 5.22
CA THR A 90 -7.95 5.18 4.82
C THR A 90 -7.03 5.91 5.80
N ALA A 91 -7.29 5.81 7.09
CA ALA A 91 -6.47 6.47 8.10
C ALA A 91 -5.03 5.95 8.10
N LEU A 92 -4.87 4.64 7.97
CA LEU A 92 -3.54 4.04 7.90
C LEU A 92 -2.77 4.49 6.67
N ARG A 93 -3.42 4.47 5.51
CA ARG A 93 -2.78 4.90 4.25
C ARG A 93 -2.41 6.36 4.28
N GLU A 94 -3.26 7.22 4.84
CA GLU A 94 -2.95 8.63 5.02
C GLU A 94 -1.75 8.84 5.93
N GLN A 95 -1.66 8.08 7.01
CA GLN A 95 -0.54 8.14 7.94
C GLN A 95 0.75 7.67 7.29
N GLU A 96 0.71 6.56 6.57
CA GLU A 96 1.87 6.04 5.86
C GLU A 96 2.36 7.00 4.79
N GLU A 97 1.44 7.63 4.06
CA GLU A 97 1.77 8.63 3.06
C GLU A 97 2.42 9.86 3.70
N ALA A 98 1.87 10.34 4.82
CA ALA A 98 2.43 11.46 5.55
C ALA A 98 3.84 11.15 6.06
N GLU A 99 4.05 9.96 6.59
CA GLU A 99 5.36 9.53 7.06
C GLU A 99 6.37 9.44 5.93
N ARG A 100 5.96 8.92 4.78
CA ARG A 100 6.81 8.84 3.59
C ARG A 100 7.19 10.24 3.12
N THR A 101 6.22 11.15 3.04
CA THR A 101 6.48 12.53 2.64
C THR A 101 7.41 13.22 3.62
N MET A 102 7.22 13.02 4.93
CA MET A 102 8.11 13.57 5.94
C MET A 102 9.53 13.04 5.82
N ALA A 103 9.67 11.75 5.56
CA ALA A 103 10.99 11.14 5.38
C ALA A 103 11.71 11.70 4.15
N GLU A 104 10.99 11.89 3.04
CA GLU A 104 11.54 12.50 1.84
C GLU A 104 11.97 13.94 2.09
N LEU A 105 11.12 14.72 2.79
CA LEU A 105 11.44 16.10 3.12
C LEU A 105 12.65 16.20 4.03
N ARG A 106 12.76 15.32 5.02
CA ARG A 106 13.94 15.28 5.89
C ARG A 106 15.21 15.00 5.11
N THR A 107 15.15 14.05 4.19
CA THR A 107 16.30 13.71 3.36
C THR A 107 16.72 14.91 2.51
N ARG A 108 15.76 15.60 1.91
CA ARG A 108 16.04 16.80 1.11
C ARG A 108 16.60 17.94 1.96
N LEU A 109 16.03 18.15 3.14
CA LEU A 109 16.51 19.19 4.06
C LEU A 109 17.91 18.90 4.55
N GLU A 110 18.21 17.65 4.84
CA GLU A 110 19.56 17.25 5.26
C GLU A 110 20.57 17.49 4.15
N ALA A 111 20.23 17.14 2.90
CA ALA A 111 21.09 17.40 1.77
C ALA A 111 21.32 18.91 1.56
N LYS A 112 20.26 19.71 1.70
CA LYS A 112 20.36 21.16 1.61
C LYS A 112 21.21 21.75 2.73
N LYS A 113 21.05 21.22 3.94
CA LYS A 113 21.83 21.64 5.09
C LYS A 113 23.31 21.38 4.89
N GLN A 114 23.66 20.18 4.41
CA GLN A 114 25.05 19.83 4.12
C GLN A 114 25.66 20.73 3.06
N GLU A 115 24.91 20.98 2.00
CA GLU A 115 25.34 21.88 0.93
C GLU A 115 25.59 23.28 1.47
N PHE A 116 24.67 23.79 2.29
CA PHE A 116 24.80 25.10 2.91
C PHE A 116 26.01 25.18 3.84
N GLU A 117 26.22 24.17 4.67
CA GLU A 117 27.37 24.11 5.57
C GLU A 117 28.68 24.07 4.83
N GLN A 118 28.76 23.30 3.76
CA GLN A 118 29.96 23.24 2.93
C GLN A 118 30.26 24.60 2.29
N ASN A 119 29.24 25.22 1.72
CA ASN A 119 29.41 26.54 1.10
C ASN A 119 29.80 27.59 2.14
N ALA A 120 29.23 27.56 3.31
CA ALA A 120 29.58 28.47 4.40
C ALA A 120 31.02 28.28 4.85
N ILE A 121 31.48 27.05 4.96
CA ILE A 121 32.87 26.73 5.32
C ILE A 121 33.82 27.24 4.25
N TYR A 122 33.50 27.03 2.97
CA TYR A 122 34.35 27.52 1.87
C TYR A 122 34.40 29.04 1.84
N GLU A 123 33.31 29.72 2.08
CA GLU A 123 33.26 31.18 2.15
C GLU A 123 34.10 31.70 3.31
N MET A 124 34.02 31.07 4.47
CA MET A 124 34.87 31.43 5.61
C MET A 124 36.33 31.23 5.34
N LEU A 125 36.68 30.14 4.67
CA LEU A 125 38.06 29.88 4.26
C LEU A 125 38.53 30.93 3.26
N ALA A 126 37.69 31.30 2.32
CA ALA A 126 38.02 32.32 1.30
C ALA A 126 38.28 33.70 1.93
N GLU A 127 37.55 34.03 3.01
CA GLU A 127 37.77 35.30 3.74
C GLU A 127 39.09 35.32 4.51
N LYS A 128 39.53 34.18 5.02
CA LYS A 128 40.72 34.10 5.86
C LYS A 128 41.99 33.76 5.09
N ASP A 129 41.87 33.14 3.94
CA ASP A 129 43.00 32.68 3.15
C ASP A 129 42.80 33.05 1.68
N PRO A 130 43.63 33.98 1.13
CA PRO A 130 43.52 34.38 -0.27
C PRO A 130 43.76 33.24 -1.26
N GLU A 131 44.54 32.25 -0.87
CA GLU A 131 44.81 31.09 -1.68
C GLU A 131 43.57 30.20 -1.80
N ALA A 132 42.86 30.02 -0.71
CA ALA A 132 41.60 29.30 -0.69
C ALA A 132 40.51 30.02 -1.52
N ALA A 133 40.52 31.36 -1.51
CA ALA A 133 39.62 32.15 -2.35
C ALA A 133 39.85 31.89 -3.82
N LYS A 134 41.09 31.82 -4.24
CA LYS A 134 41.45 31.52 -5.63
C LYS A 134 41.06 30.10 -6.02
N MET A 135 41.28 29.13 -5.16
CA MET A 135 40.90 27.76 -5.41
C MET A 135 39.37 27.61 -5.52
N LEU A 136 38.62 28.28 -4.66
CA LEU A 136 37.16 28.25 -4.70
C LEU A 136 36.62 28.85 -6.00
N GLU A 137 37.20 29.96 -6.43
CA GLU A 137 36.82 30.59 -7.67
C GLU A 137 37.12 29.72 -8.88
N MET A 138 38.28 29.05 -8.88
CA MET A 138 38.62 28.08 -9.91
C MET A 138 37.67 26.90 -9.95
N LEU A 139 37.24 26.39 -8.80
CA LEU A 139 36.27 25.33 -8.72
C LEU A 139 34.92 25.74 -9.28
N LYS A 140 34.49 26.97 -9.04
CA LYS A 140 33.23 27.48 -9.58
C LYS A 140 33.30 27.61 -11.10
N GLN A 141 34.45 28.02 -11.63
CA GLN A 141 34.67 28.13 -13.07
C GLN A 141 34.73 26.76 -13.74
N LEU A 142 35.44 25.80 -13.14
CA LEU A 142 35.64 24.47 -13.70
C LEU A 142 34.40 23.57 -13.50
N GLY A 143 33.71 23.74 -12.38
CA GLY A 143 32.54 22.98 -12.08
C GLY A 143 31.31 23.39 -12.87
N GLY A 144 31.39 24.48 -13.56
CA GLY A 144 30.39 24.95 -14.51
C GLY A 144 29.01 25.27 -13.95
N LYS A 145 28.55 24.58 -13.02
CA LYS A 145 27.26 24.79 -12.33
C LYS A 145 27.07 23.75 -11.26
N MET A 146 27.19 24.15 -10.08
CA MET A 146 26.65 23.30 -9.04
C MET A 146 25.41 23.88 -8.45
#